data_55c6394e916ed8c00aae3c3db8e2c995
#
_entry.id   55c6394e916ed8c00aae3c3db8e2c995
#
_cell.length_a   1.000
_cell.length_b   1.000
_cell.length_c   1.000
_cell.angle_alpha   90.00
_cell.angle_beta   90.00
_cell.angle_gamma   90.00
#
_symmetry.space_group_name_H-M   'P 1'
#
loop_
_entity.id
_entity.type
_entity.pdbx_description
1 polymer ?
#
loop_
_entity_poly.entity_id
_entity_poly.type
_entity_poly.pdbx_seq_one_letter_code
_entity_poly.pdbx_strand_id
1 'polypeptide(L)'
;MERKGHIIWIDDEIHHLKPHILFLEAKGYKITTATNGSDANILNQENRFDLALLDQNMPGIDGIDTLKKIKSHRQTIPVIMITKSEDEWLMDEAISQQIDQFLIKPVSPNQIYMACKQILEKNKIIEDKTTSEYLQDFQRINQDINFIKSLDEWWQLFLSLVNWQIKFDMQVDSNLHNILIDQTNECNKQFSKYVEDNYETLVSDNKTPILSPSVFKNHAQPSLDNGKKVCFIVIDCMRCDQFLSIYPYLESLFQVEMFYHLSLLPTATSFSRNAIFSGLFPDEMIKKYPKQRDSFLHNENGLNKYEEEYLNDQIKRLGNNDKKVHYHKIWALEEGKRFSKKINNYLEKDVIALVINFVDMLAHDSSKIDVLKELIPDESGYRKTVRSWVKNSWFNDVLKVLSQSNFDVVITSDHGSIKVNKEIMVSADKDASDGVRYKYGRNLNSKNKNVMKINNPENFKLPIFGPQFNYLLAKNDSYFLYPNAANRYKNKLQNSFQHGGISLEEMLIPVLKMKGISK
;
A
#
# COMPACT_ATOMS: atom_id res chain seq x y z
N MET A 1 -25.64 32.49 -0.15
CA MET A 1 -25.32 31.15 -0.72
C MET A 1 -23.87 31.17 -1.16
N GLU A 2 -23.12 30.15 -0.84
CA GLU A 2 -21.74 30.00 -1.30
C GLU A 2 -21.73 29.84 -2.82
N ARG A 3 -20.84 30.56 -3.49
CA ARG A 3 -20.77 30.57 -4.96
C ARG A 3 -20.16 29.28 -5.47
N LYS A 4 -20.89 28.51 -6.30
CA LYS A 4 -20.50 27.19 -6.79
C LYS A 4 -19.53 27.21 -7.99
N GLY A 5 -19.44 28.34 -8.69
CA GLY A 5 -18.54 28.55 -9.82
C GLY A 5 -18.94 29.75 -10.69
N HIS A 6 -18.02 30.21 -11.53
CA HIS A 6 -18.23 31.25 -12.53
C HIS A 6 -18.10 30.66 -13.92
N ILE A 7 -19.20 30.64 -14.67
CA ILE A 7 -19.33 30.03 -15.98
C ILE A 7 -19.38 31.12 -17.06
N ILE A 8 -18.60 31.02 -18.11
CA ILE A 8 -18.79 31.76 -19.35
C ILE A 8 -19.65 30.94 -20.30
N TRP A 9 -20.72 31.53 -20.81
CA TRP A 9 -21.60 30.90 -21.80
C TRP A 9 -21.55 31.67 -23.13
N ILE A 10 -21.11 30.99 -24.17
CA ILE A 10 -20.81 31.58 -25.49
C ILE A 10 -21.78 30.93 -26.49
N ASP A 11 -22.73 31.69 -26.99
CA ASP A 11 -23.78 31.25 -27.90
C ASP A 11 -24.34 32.51 -28.63
N ASP A 12 -24.43 32.50 -29.95
CA ASP A 12 -24.92 33.67 -30.71
C ASP A 12 -26.42 33.92 -30.48
N GLU A 13 -27.16 32.86 -30.11
CA GLU A 13 -28.59 32.93 -29.73
C GLU A 13 -28.78 33.07 -28.21
N ILE A 14 -27.77 33.52 -27.44
CA ILE A 14 -27.77 33.58 -25.96
C ILE A 14 -28.99 34.30 -25.36
N HIS A 15 -29.57 35.26 -26.09
CA HIS A 15 -30.77 35.97 -25.66
C HIS A 15 -31.99 35.05 -25.50
N HIS A 16 -32.08 34.00 -26.28
CA HIS A 16 -33.13 32.98 -26.20
C HIS A 16 -32.93 31.99 -25.06
N LEU A 17 -31.73 31.95 -24.50
CA LEU A 17 -31.33 31.04 -23.41
C LEU A 17 -31.52 31.64 -22.02
N LYS A 18 -32.16 32.82 -21.91
CA LYS A 18 -32.40 33.50 -20.62
C LYS A 18 -33.05 32.61 -19.55
N PRO A 19 -34.03 31.74 -19.85
CA PRO A 19 -34.59 30.80 -18.88
C PRO A 19 -33.53 29.80 -18.32
N HIS A 20 -32.62 29.35 -19.18
CA HIS A 20 -31.54 28.44 -18.78
C HIS A 20 -30.52 29.15 -17.88
N ILE A 21 -30.17 30.41 -18.21
CA ILE A 21 -29.26 31.23 -17.40
C ILE A 21 -29.85 31.43 -16.01
N LEU A 22 -31.11 31.90 -15.93
CA LEU A 22 -31.79 32.12 -14.65
C LEU A 22 -31.88 30.84 -13.81
N PHE A 23 -32.09 29.71 -14.46
CA PHE A 23 -32.12 28.41 -13.78
C PHE A 23 -30.75 28.06 -13.16
N LEU A 24 -29.65 28.27 -13.88
CA LEU A 24 -28.29 28.00 -13.38
C LEU A 24 -27.90 28.98 -12.27
N GLU A 25 -28.29 30.28 -12.40
CA GLU A 25 -28.05 31.28 -11.36
C GLU A 25 -28.82 30.95 -10.07
N ALA A 26 -30.06 30.45 -10.20
CA ALA A 26 -30.84 29.99 -9.04
C ALA A 26 -30.21 28.74 -8.37
N LYS A 27 -29.36 27.98 -9.09
CA LYS A 27 -28.58 26.87 -8.54
C LYS A 27 -27.25 27.27 -7.91
N GLY A 28 -26.90 28.58 -7.95
CA GLY A 28 -25.72 29.18 -7.27
C GLY A 28 -24.50 29.40 -8.17
N TYR A 29 -24.62 29.23 -9.50
CA TYR A 29 -23.58 29.61 -10.44
C TYR A 29 -23.65 31.10 -10.82
N LYS A 30 -22.52 31.71 -11.09
CA LYS A 30 -22.46 33.02 -11.76
C LYS A 30 -22.28 32.78 -13.26
N ILE A 31 -23.13 33.39 -14.08
CA ILE A 31 -23.06 33.28 -15.54
C ILE A 31 -22.61 34.61 -16.14
N THR A 32 -21.59 34.54 -17.00
CA THR A 32 -21.20 35.63 -17.90
C THR A 32 -21.43 35.16 -19.32
N THR A 33 -22.09 35.99 -20.14
CA THR A 33 -22.50 35.62 -21.49
C THR A 33 -21.64 36.32 -22.53
N ALA A 34 -21.39 35.65 -23.66
CA ALA A 34 -20.80 36.21 -24.87
C ALA A 34 -21.59 35.73 -26.08
N THR A 35 -21.73 36.58 -27.09
CA THR A 35 -22.50 36.31 -28.33
C THR A 35 -21.62 35.77 -29.45
N ASN A 36 -20.31 35.76 -29.29
CA ASN A 36 -19.34 35.28 -30.27
C ASN A 36 -18.00 34.92 -29.63
N GLY A 37 -17.15 34.22 -30.38
CA GLY A 37 -15.86 33.75 -29.88
C GLY A 37 -14.82 34.87 -29.64
N SER A 38 -14.95 36.03 -30.32
CA SER A 38 -14.04 37.17 -30.13
C SER A 38 -14.26 37.82 -28.79
N ASP A 39 -15.51 38.15 -28.44
CA ASP A 39 -15.88 38.73 -27.15
C ASP A 39 -15.56 37.74 -26.00
N ALA A 40 -15.82 36.46 -26.22
CA ALA A 40 -15.48 35.42 -25.26
C ALA A 40 -13.97 35.38 -24.94
N ASN A 41 -13.12 35.57 -25.94
CA ASN A 41 -11.68 35.59 -25.76
C ASN A 41 -11.23 36.82 -24.93
N ILE A 42 -11.80 38.00 -25.16
CA ILE A 42 -11.53 39.21 -24.36
C ILE A 42 -11.96 38.96 -22.91
N LEU A 43 -13.19 38.48 -22.71
CA LEU A 43 -13.72 38.22 -21.37
C LEU A 43 -12.90 37.17 -20.62
N ASN A 44 -12.35 36.13 -21.31
CA ASN A 44 -11.52 35.11 -20.73
C ASN A 44 -10.13 35.62 -20.32
N GLN A 45 -9.63 36.67 -20.93
CA GLN A 45 -8.40 37.36 -20.52
C GLN A 45 -8.61 38.20 -19.27
N GLU A 46 -9.76 38.88 -19.16
CA GLU A 46 -10.09 39.83 -18.07
C GLU A 46 -10.64 39.15 -16.82
N ASN A 47 -11.27 37.98 -16.97
CA ASN A 47 -11.97 37.28 -15.88
C ASN A 47 -11.45 35.87 -15.70
N ARG A 48 -11.59 35.34 -14.46
CA ARG A 48 -11.42 33.92 -14.16
C ARG A 48 -12.75 33.20 -14.26
N PHE A 49 -12.84 32.26 -15.20
CA PHE A 49 -13.97 31.35 -15.32
C PHE A 49 -13.55 29.94 -14.87
N ASP A 50 -14.49 29.21 -14.26
CA ASP A 50 -14.31 27.85 -13.76
C ASP A 50 -14.78 26.82 -14.79
N LEU A 51 -15.62 27.23 -15.77
CA LEU A 51 -16.15 26.41 -16.85
C LEU A 51 -16.57 27.30 -18.03
N ALA A 52 -16.42 26.80 -19.25
CA ALA A 52 -16.99 27.40 -20.45
C ALA A 52 -18.10 26.50 -21.04
N LEU A 53 -19.27 27.08 -21.33
CA LEU A 53 -20.31 26.51 -22.20
C LEU A 53 -20.16 27.15 -23.57
N LEU A 54 -20.05 26.34 -24.62
CA LEU A 54 -19.66 26.81 -25.95
C LEU A 54 -20.56 26.23 -27.02
N ASP A 55 -21.27 27.08 -27.76
CA ASP A 55 -21.96 26.68 -28.96
C ASP A 55 -20.96 26.46 -30.12
N GLN A 56 -21.21 25.44 -30.93
CA GLN A 56 -20.40 25.17 -32.12
C GLN A 56 -20.71 26.12 -33.26
N ASN A 57 -21.99 26.37 -33.50
CA ASN A 57 -22.46 27.07 -34.71
C ASN A 57 -22.62 28.57 -34.44
N MET A 58 -21.54 29.31 -34.49
CA MET A 58 -21.55 30.74 -34.29
C MET A 58 -21.02 31.49 -35.52
N PRO A 59 -21.57 32.69 -35.84
CA PRO A 59 -21.08 33.50 -36.96
C PRO A 59 -19.66 34.01 -36.69
N GLY A 60 -18.82 33.93 -37.70
CA GLY A 60 -17.43 34.43 -37.66
C GLY A 60 -16.44 33.38 -37.20
N ILE A 61 -16.18 33.26 -35.89
CA ILE A 61 -15.30 32.26 -35.31
C ILE A 61 -16.19 31.16 -34.74
N ASP A 62 -16.02 29.93 -35.24
CA ASP A 62 -16.81 28.80 -34.78
C ASP A 62 -16.40 28.29 -33.39
N GLY A 63 -17.14 27.31 -32.86
CA GLY A 63 -16.91 26.79 -31.52
C GLY A 63 -15.54 26.12 -31.38
N ILE A 64 -15.06 25.33 -32.34
CA ILE A 64 -13.77 24.66 -32.30
C ILE A 64 -12.61 25.69 -32.27
N ASP A 65 -12.66 26.70 -33.10
CA ASP A 65 -11.63 27.74 -33.14
C ASP A 65 -11.68 28.63 -31.88
N THR A 66 -12.87 28.85 -31.33
CA THR A 66 -13.03 29.51 -30.02
C THR A 66 -12.45 28.66 -28.89
N LEU A 67 -12.68 27.36 -28.90
CA LEU A 67 -12.09 26.40 -27.95
C LEU A 67 -10.57 26.45 -27.97
N LYS A 68 -9.95 26.40 -29.17
CA LYS A 68 -8.49 26.51 -29.34
C LYS A 68 -7.94 27.79 -28.71
N LYS A 69 -8.62 28.92 -28.90
CA LYS A 69 -8.21 30.20 -28.31
C LYS A 69 -8.38 30.22 -26.79
N ILE A 70 -9.48 29.71 -26.25
CA ILE A 70 -9.71 29.62 -24.81
C ILE A 70 -8.63 28.75 -24.17
N LYS A 71 -8.37 27.56 -24.74
CA LYS A 71 -7.34 26.61 -24.22
C LYS A 71 -5.91 27.16 -24.38
N SER A 72 -5.62 27.99 -25.39
CA SER A 72 -4.29 28.61 -25.53
C SER A 72 -3.95 29.58 -24.40
N HIS A 73 -4.94 30.27 -23.82
CA HIS A 73 -4.75 31.13 -22.67
C HIS A 73 -4.88 30.42 -21.34
N ARG A 74 -5.73 29.36 -21.27
CA ARG A 74 -5.97 28.54 -20.08
C ARG A 74 -6.21 27.08 -20.46
N GLN A 75 -5.15 26.34 -20.54
CA GLN A 75 -5.17 24.93 -20.94
C GLN A 75 -6.05 24.04 -20.04
N THR A 76 -6.20 24.41 -18.77
CA THR A 76 -6.92 23.62 -17.75
C THR A 76 -8.39 23.97 -17.57
N ILE A 77 -8.93 25.02 -18.24
CA ILE A 77 -10.36 25.36 -18.11
C ILE A 77 -11.21 24.25 -18.73
N PRO A 78 -12.18 23.64 -17.98
CA PRO A 78 -13.08 22.68 -18.55
C PRO A 78 -14.06 23.36 -19.53
N VAL A 79 -14.41 22.64 -20.60
CA VAL A 79 -15.30 23.12 -21.65
C VAL A 79 -16.39 22.09 -21.95
N ILE A 80 -17.65 22.54 -21.95
CA ILE A 80 -18.79 21.78 -22.43
C ILE A 80 -19.20 22.37 -23.78
N MET A 81 -19.14 21.58 -24.83
CA MET A 81 -19.63 21.98 -26.15
C MET A 81 -21.11 21.64 -26.29
N ILE A 82 -21.90 22.58 -26.82
CA ILE A 82 -23.34 22.43 -27.04
C ILE A 82 -23.59 22.67 -28.55
N THR A 83 -24.12 21.70 -29.28
CA THR A 83 -24.24 21.76 -30.74
C THR A 83 -25.54 21.16 -31.27
N LYS A 84 -25.94 21.54 -32.48
CA LYS A 84 -27.02 20.91 -33.22
C LYS A 84 -26.54 19.73 -34.09
N SER A 85 -25.22 19.59 -34.29
CA SER A 85 -24.66 18.55 -35.17
C SER A 85 -24.29 17.29 -34.40
N GLU A 86 -24.62 16.13 -34.98
CA GLU A 86 -24.22 14.78 -34.52
C GLU A 86 -23.08 14.22 -35.38
N ASP A 87 -22.37 15.09 -36.12
CA ASP A 87 -21.31 14.66 -37.01
C ASP A 87 -20.12 14.08 -36.24
N GLU A 88 -19.73 12.87 -36.58
CA GLU A 88 -18.64 12.13 -35.90
C GLU A 88 -17.29 12.87 -35.97
N TRP A 89 -17.01 13.47 -37.13
CA TRP A 89 -15.76 14.25 -37.30
C TRP A 89 -15.67 15.45 -36.36
N LEU A 90 -16.80 16.09 -36.05
CA LEU A 90 -16.85 17.22 -35.12
C LEU A 90 -16.61 16.76 -33.68
N MET A 91 -17.14 15.60 -33.32
CA MET A 91 -16.89 14.97 -32.00
C MET A 91 -15.42 14.59 -31.86
N ASP A 92 -14.82 13.97 -32.89
CA ASP A 92 -13.41 13.60 -32.88
C ASP A 92 -12.48 14.80 -32.78
N GLU A 93 -12.75 15.88 -33.54
CA GLU A 93 -11.97 17.12 -33.46
C GLU A 93 -12.10 17.76 -32.07
N ALA A 94 -13.32 17.86 -31.54
CA ALA A 94 -13.57 18.42 -30.21
C ALA A 94 -12.86 17.60 -29.09
N ILE A 95 -12.89 16.27 -29.18
CA ILE A 95 -12.17 15.36 -28.26
C ILE A 95 -10.64 15.60 -28.39
N SER A 96 -10.12 15.75 -29.61
CA SER A 96 -8.70 16.05 -29.86
C SER A 96 -8.25 17.37 -29.20
N GLN A 97 -9.17 18.35 -29.08
CA GLN A 97 -8.98 19.63 -28.42
C GLN A 97 -9.28 19.60 -26.91
N GLN A 98 -9.46 18.38 -26.33
CA GLN A 98 -9.65 18.16 -24.89
C GLN A 98 -10.91 18.85 -24.33
N ILE A 99 -12.06 18.70 -24.96
CA ILE A 99 -13.34 19.05 -24.33
C ILE A 99 -13.66 18.05 -23.20
N ASP A 100 -14.39 18.53 -22.19
CA ASP A 100 -14.76 17.71 -21.04
C ASP A 100 -16.11 17.03 -21.21
N GLN A 101 -17.03 17.65 -21.98
CA GLN A 101 -18.34 17.08 -22.27
C GLN A 101 -18.96 17.67 -23.54
N PHE A 102 -19.87 16.89 -24.14
CA PHE A 102 -20.61 17.25 -25.35
C PHE A 102 -22.11 17.15 -25.07
N LEU A 103 -22.90 18.15 -25.50
CA LEU A 103 -24.36 18.18 -25.38
C LEU A 103 -24.98 18.48 -26.74
N ILE A 104 -26.04 17.74 -27.14
CA ILE A 104 -26.73 17.88 -28.41
C ILE A 104 -28.01 18.67 -28.19
N LYS A 105 -28.22 19.78 -28.96
CA LYS A 105 -29.46 20.57 -28.93
C LYS A 105 -30.61 19.77 -29.56
N PRO A 106 -31.83 19.80 -28.98
CA PRO A 106 -32.28 20.68 -27.92
C PRO A 106 -31.86 20.21 -26.52
N VAL A 107 -31.31 21.13 -25.71
CA VAL A 107 -30.90 20.85 -24.34
C VAL A 107 -31.84 21.51 -23.33
N SER A 108 -32.23 20.77 -22.30
CA SER A 108 -33.03 21.33 -21.21
C SER A 108 -32.09 22.05 -20.18
N PRO A 109 -32.63 23.02 -19.41
CA PRO A 109 -31.86 23.66 -18.34
C PRO A 109 -31.27 22.65 -17.35
N ASN A 110 -31.98 21.55 -17.09
CA ASN A 110 -31.54 20.51 -16.16
C ASN A 110 -30.36 19.69 -16.72
N GLN A 111 -30.33 19.41 -18.02
CA GLN A 111 -29.20 18.70 -18.66
C GLN A 111 -27.90 19.54 -18.54
N ILE A 112 -27.99 20.84 -18.84
CA ILE A 112 -26.84 21.75 -18.70
C ILE A 112 -26.39 21.83 -17.22
N TYR A 113 -27.34 21.96 -16.30
CA TYR A 113 -27.05 21.95 -14.87
C TYR A 113 -26.32 20.67 -14.42
N MET A 114 -26.80 19.51 -14.85
CA MET A 114 -26.16 18.24 -14.49
C MET A 114 -24.73 18.13 -15.05
N ALA A 115 -24.50 18.59 -16.27
CA ALA A 115 -23.19 18.64 -16.87
C ALA A 115 -22.23 19.60 -16.11
N CYS A 116 -22.69 20.82 -15.80
CA CYS A 116 -21.93 21.76 -14.98
C CYS A 116 -21.62 21.19 -13.59
N LYS A 117 -22.60 20.59 -12.94
CA LYS A 117 -22.44 19.98 -11.61
C LYS A 117 -21.44 18.83 -11.64
N GLN A 118 -21.50 17.99 -12.66
CA GLN A 118 -20.56 16.86 -12.82
C GLN A 118 -19.12 17.35 -12.95
N ILE A 119 -18.87 18.47 -13.59
CA ILE A 119 -17.52 19.01 -13.79
C ILE A 119 -17.07 19.83 -12.58
N LEU A 120 -17.90 20.77 -12.11
CA LEU A 120 -17.51 21.73 -11.09
C LEU A 120 -17.63 21.21 -9.64
N GLU A 121 -18.60 20.32 -9.37
CA GLU A 121 -18.90 19.85 -8.02
C GLU A 121 -18.51 18.38 -7.79
N LYS A 122 -18.00 17.67 -8.80
CA LYS A 122 -17.67 16.23 -8.71
C LYS A 122 -16.77 15.90 -7.54
N ASN A 123 -15.68 16.63 -7.38
CA ASN A 123 -14.70 16.38 -6.32
C ASN A 123 -15.33 16.60 -4.93
N LYS A 124 -16.08 17.69 -4.76
CA LYS A 124 -16.78 18.01 -3.50
C LYS A 124 -17.85 16.95 -3.16
N ILE A 125 -18.62 16.48 -4.15
CA ILE A 125 -19.64 15.44 -3.95
C ILE A 125 -18.99 14.12 -3.55
N ILE A 126 -17.86 13.74 -4.19
CA ILE A 126 -17.10 12.55 -3.83
C ILE A 126 -16.55 12.68 -2.41
N GLU A 127 -16.02 13.85 -2.06
CA GLU A 127 -15.44 14.14 -0.76
C GLU A 127 -16.50 14.06 0.36
N ASP A 128 -17.65 14.72 0.19
CA ASP A 128 -18.78 14.67 1.13
C ASP A 128 -19.29 13.24 1.32
N LYS A 129 -19.42 12.48 0.23
CA LYS A 129 -19.82 11.07 0.27
C LYS A 129 -18.81 10.22 1.01
N THR A 130 -17.53 10.35 0.68
CA THR A 130 -16.46 9.60 1.32
C THR A 130 -16.36 9.91 2.81
N THR A 131 -16.53 11.18 3.19
CA THR A 131 -16.59 11.61 4.58
C THR A 131 -17.73 10.91 5.33
N SER A 132 -18.93 10.89 4.75
CA SER A 132 -20.09 10.22 5.36
C SER A 132 -19.88 8.71 5.51
N GLU A 133 -19.35 8.04 4.48
CA GLU A 133 -19.02 6.61 4.52
C GLU A 133 -17.97 6.31 5.60
N TYR A 134 -16.91 7.13 5.68
CA TYR A 134 -15.87 6.94 6.70
C TYR A 134 -16.42 7.11 8.11
N LEU A 135 -17.25 8.12 8.38
CA LEU A 135 -17.81 8.33 9.72
C LEU A 135 -18.69 7.16 10.18
N GLN A 136 -19.39 6.51 9.27
CA GLN A 136 -20.15 5.29 9.58
C GLN A 136 -19.21 4.12 9.92
N ASP A 137 -18.17 3.89 9.11
CA ASP A 137 -17.17 2.85 9.38
C ASP A 137 -16.38 3.14 10.65
N PHE A 138 -16.04 4.41 10.91
CA PHE A 138 -15.37 4.84 12.15
C PHE A 138 -16.16 4.44 13.39
N GLN A 139 -17.48 4.68 13.38
CA GLN A 139 -18.33 4.29 14.49
C GLN A 139 -18.40 2.77 14.66
N ARG A 140 -18.54 2.03 13.55
CA ARG A 140 -18.55 0.56 13.55
C ARG A 140 -17.24 0.01 14.12
N ILE A 141 -16.09 0.45 13.63
CA ILE A 141 -14.77 0.00 14.11
C ILE A 141 -14.61 0.27 15.61
N ASN A 142 -15.02 1.45 16.10
CA ASN A 142 -14.93 1.80 17.52
C ASN A 142 -15.85 0.96 18.41
N GLN A 143 -16.97 0.50 17.89
CA GLN A 143 -17.86 -0.43 18.61
C GLN A 143 -17.28 -1.84 18.63
N ASP A 144 -16.81 -2.33 17.48
CA ASP A 144 -16.38 -3.71 17.28
C ASP A 144 -15.04 -4.03 17.94
N ILE A 145 -14.11 -3.07 17.99
CA ILE A 145 -12.73 -3.27 18.43
C ILE A 145 -12.58 -3.96 19.79
N ASN A 146 -13.49 -3.70 20.72
CA ASN A 146 -13.47 -4.29 22.07
C ASN A 146 -14.03 -5.72 22.13
N PHE A 147 -14.64 -6.19 21.05
CA PHE A 147 -15.30 -7.51 20.99
C PHE A 147 -14.57 -8.49 20.07
N ILE A 148 -13.50 -8.07 19.40
CA ILE A 148 -12.71 -8.91 18.51
C ILE A 148 -12.04 -10.04 19.31
N LYS A 149 -12.26 -11.29 18.87
CA LYS A 149 -11.76 -12.50 19.53
C LYS A 149 -10.86 -13.36 18.66
N SER A 150 -10.82 -13.13 17.36
CA SER A 150 -10.07 -13.94 16.41
C SER A 150 -9.13 -13.10 15.53
N LEU A 151 -8.12 -13.74 14.96
CA LEU A 151 -7.22 -13.09 14.01
C LEU A 151 -7.92 -12.77 12.68
N ASP A 152 -8.92 -13.54 12.27
CA ASP A 152 -9.70 -13.24 11.07
C ASP A 152 -10.49 -11.94 11.22
N GLU A 153 -11.05 -11.69 12.40
CA GLU A 153 -11.72 -10.41 12.71
C GLU A 153 -10.72 -9.26 12.72
N TRP A 154 -9.53 -9.44 13.31
CA TRP A 154 -8.44 -8.45 13.25
C TRP A 154 -7.98 -8.17 11.82
N TRP A 155 -7.88 -9.21 11.00
CA TRP A 155 -7.56 -9.05 9.58
C TRP A 155 -8.59 -8.21 8.84
N GLN A 156 -9.90 -8.48 9.01
CA GLN A 156 -10.98 -7.72 8.38
C GLN A 156 -10.99 -6.25 8.82
N LEU A 157 -10.80 -6.01 10.12
CA LEU A 157 -10.66 -4.65 10.64
C LEU A 157 -9.46 -3.94 10.03
N PHE A 158 -8.30 -4.60 9.99
CA PHE A 158 -7.08 -4.03 9.42
C PHE A 158 -7.25 -3.71 7.93
N LEU A 159 -7.86 -4.59 7.16
CA LEU A 159 -8.19 -4.31 5.75
C LEU A 159 -9.08 -3.08 5.60
N SER A 160 -10.05 -2.89 6.49
CA SER A 160 -10.90 -1.70 6.47
C SER A 160 -10.08 -0.42 6.71
N LEU A 161 -9.21 -0.41 7.72
CA LEU A 161 -8.31 0.73 7.99
C LEU A 161 -7.40 1.04 6.80
N VAL A 162 -6.77 0.02 6.22
CA VAL A 162 -5.87 0.16 5.06
C VAL A 162 -6.62 0.69 3.84
N ASN A 163 -7.82 0.22 3.57
CA ASN A 163 -8.64 0.74 2.47
C ASN A 163 -8.96 2.22 2.64
N TRP A 164 -9.24 2.67 3.87
CA TRP A 164 -9.44 4.09 4.15
C TRP A 164 -8.16 4.90 3.98
N GLN A 165 -7.00 4.39 4.41
CA GLN A 165 -5.71 5.03 4.17
C GLN A 165 -5.46 5.26 2.67
N ILE A 166 -5.72 4.25 1.83
CA ILE A 166 -5.54 4.34 0.37
C ILE A 166 -6.56 5.30 -0.27
N LYS A 167 -7.82 5.29 0.19
CA LYS A 167 -8.84 6.25 -0.28
C LYS A 167 -8.43 7.70 0.03
N PHE A 168 -7.92 7.95 1.23
CA PHE A 168 -7.50 9.29 1.65
C PHE A 168 -6.21 9.76 0.99
N ASP A 169 -5.37 8.88 0.45
CA ASP A 169 -4.21 9.27 -0.38
C ASP A 169 -4.61 10.11 -1.62
N MET A 170 -5.87 10.01 -2.04
CA MET A 170 -6.43 10.73 -3.18
C MET A 170 -7.18 12.01 -2.77
N GLN A 171 -7.30 12.31 -1.48
CA GLN A 171 -8.08 13.42 -0.93
C GLN A 171 -7.19 14.39 -0.16
N VAL A 172 -7.58 15.66 -0.17
CA VAL A 172 -6.79 16.75 0.43
C VAL A 172 -7.19 17.05 1.89
N ASP A 173 -8.26 16.44 2.43
CA ASP A 173 -8.72 16.74 3.79
C ASP A 173 -7.79 16.12 4.85
N SER A 174 -6.92 16.99 5.40
CA SER A 174 -5.97 16.62 6.46
C SER A 174 -6.64 16.23 7.78
N ASN A 175 -7.87 16.65 8.05
CA ASN A 175 -8.55 16.38 9.33
C ASN A 175 -9.01 14.92 9.41
N LEU A 176 -9.62 14.38 8.35
CA LEU A 176 -10.03 12.98 8.29
C LEU A 176 -8.83 12.04 8.35
N HIS A 177 -7.72 12.44 7.74
CA HIS A 177 -6.47 11.67 7.79
C HIS A 177 -5.94 11.54 9.23
N ASN A 178 -5.95 12.63 10.00
CA ASN A 178 -5.55 12.59 11.41
C ASN A 178 -6.48 11.72 12.27
N ILE A 179 -7.79 11.80 12.04
CA ILE A 179 -8.77 10.95 12.74
C ILE A 179 -8.50 9.46 12.45
N LEU A 180 -8.19 9.10 11.20
CA LEU A 180 -7.85 7.73 10.82
C LEU A 180 -6.53 7.26 11.46
N ILE A 181 -5.52 8.13 11.55
CA ILE A 181 -4.27 7.82 12.26
C ILE A 181 -4.55 7.53 13.74
N ASP A 182 -5.34 8.36 14.41
CA ASP A 182 -5.69 8.17 15.82
C ASP A 182 -6.48 6.87 16.03
N GLN A 183 -7.42 6.56 15.13
CA GLN A 183 -8.17 5.31 15.15
C GLN A 183 -7.25 4.10 14.96
N THR A 184 -6.32 4.16 13.99
CA THR A 184 -5.33 3.10 13.73
C THR A 184 -4.44 2.89 14.97
N ASN A 185 -4.02 3.95 15.65
CA ASN A 185 -3.24 3.87 16.87
C ASN A 185 -4.01 3.18 18.00
N GLU A 186 -5.31 3.46 18.16
CA GLU A 186 -6.13 2.75 19.17
C GLU A 186 -6.32 1.28 18.77
N CYS A 187 -6.54 0.98 17.50
CA CYS A 187 -6.59 -0.40 17.01
C CYS A 187 -5.27 -1.15 17.29
N ASN A 188 -4.14 -0.55 17.04
CA ASN A 188 -2.83 -1.11 17.36
C ASN A 188 -2.65 -1.42 18.85
N LYS A 189 -3.15 -0.54 19.70
CA LYS A 189 -3.08 -0.74 21.16
C LYS A 189 -3.91 -1.95 21.61
N GLN A 190 -5.13 -2.11 21.09
CA GLN A 190 -6.00 -3.25 21.40
C GLN A 190 -5.44 -4.55 20.76
N PHE A 191 -4.94 -4.49 19.53
CA PHE A 191 -4.27 -5.61 18.88
C PHE A 191 -3.03 -6.07 19.66
N SER A 192 -2.21 -5.13 20.13
CA SER A 192 -1.03 -5.47 20.94
C SER A 192 -1.40 -6.20 22.23
N LYS A 193 -2.53 -5.82 22.85
CA LYS A 193 -3.08 -6.53 24.01
C LYS A 193 -3.57 -7.92 23.62
N TYR A 194 -4.32 -8.04 22.52
CA TYR A 194 -4.77 -9.32 22.01
C TYR A 194 -3.59 -10.29 21.77
N VAL A 195 -2.52 -9.81 21.13
CA VAL A 195 -1.31 -10.59 20.88
C VAL A 195 -0.64 -10.99 22.21
N GLU A 196 -0.50 -10.08 23.15
CA GLU A 196 0.10 -10.37 24.47
C GLU A 196 -0.65 -11.47 25.23
N ASP A 197 -1.99 -11.45 25.15
CA ASP A 197 -2.88 -12.40 25.84
C ASP A 197 -2.98 -13.77 25.13
N ASN A 198 -2.76 -13.84 23.81
CA ASN A 198 -3.09 -15.03 23.02
C ASN A 198 -1.90 -15.66 22.28
N TYR A 199 -0.76 -14.98 22.12
CA TYR A 199 0.31 -15.43 21.21
C TYR A 199 0.90 -16.80 21.60
N GLU A 200 1.04 -17.11 22.88
CA GLU A 200 1.51 -18.41 23.37
C GLU A 200 0.59 -19.56 22.87
N THR A 201 -0.71 -19.33 22.90
CA THR A 201 -1.70 -20.28 22.37
C THR A 201 -1.62 -20.37 20.84
N LEU A 202 -1.48 -19.23 20.14
CA LEU A 202 -1.41 -19.17 18.69
C LEU A 202 -0.21 -19.93 18.11
N VAL A 203 0.96 -19.89 18.76
CA VAL A 203 2.16 -20.62 18.30
C VAL A 203 2.15 -22.09 18.71
N SER A 204 1.30 -22.49 19.65
CA SER A 204 1.17 -23.87 20.14
C SER A 204 0.09 -24.64 19.39
N ASP A 205 -0.91 -23.98 18.83
CA ASP A 205 -1.98 -24.60 18.05
C ASP A 205 -1.52 -24.77 16.58
N ASN A 206 -1.41 -26.03 16.14
CA ASN A 206 -0.95 -26.35 14.79
C ASN A 206 -2.02 -26.15 13.69
N LYS A 207 -3.21 -25.65 14.00
CA LYS A 207 -4.34 -25.64 13.05
C LYS A 207 -4.68 -24.25 12.49
N THR A 208 -4.65 -23.24 13.29
CA THR A 208 -4.96 -21.85 12.88
C THR A 208 -4.39 -20.86 13.90
N PRO A 209 -3.85 -19.72 13.53
CA PRO A 209 -3.73 -19.15 12.17
C PRO A 209 -2.54 -19.69 11.39
N ILE A 210 -2.46 -19.32 10.09
CA ILE A 210 -1.23 -19.56 9.33
C ILE A 210 -0.16 -18.62 9.87
N LEU A 211 0.94 -19.19 10.36
CA LEU A 211 2.12 -18.48 10.85
C LEU A 211 3.24 -18.54 9.80
N SER A 212 4.27 -17.72 9.95
CA SER A 212 5.42 -17.69 9.03
C SER A 212 5.96 -19.07 8.63
N PRO A 213 6.16 -20.06 9.54
CA PRO A 213 6.64 -21.40 9.15
C PRO A 213 5.71 -22.17 8.21
N SER A 214 4.43 -21.84 8.23
CA SER A 214 3.40 -22.59 7.48
C SER A 214 3.09 -21.97 6.11
N VAL A 215 3.64 -20.81 5.76
CA VAL A 215 3.30 -20.05 4.54
C VAL A 215 3.58 -20.88 3.28
N PHE A 216 4.79 -21.40 3.11
CA PHE A 216 5.14 -22.19 1.93
C PHE A 216 4.27 -23.46 1.83
N LYS A 217 4.10 -24.19 2.93
CA LYS A 217 3.29 -25.41 2.99
C LYS A 217 1.82 -25.17 2.59
N ASN A 218 1.23 -24.04 3.02
CA ASN A 218 -0.20 -23.79 2.77
C ASN A 218 -0.47 -23.11 1.42
N HIS A 219 0.46 -22.33 0.89
CA HIS A 219 0.20 -21.52 -0.30
C HIS A 219 0.99 -21.94 -1.54
N ALA A 220 2.20 -22.50 -1.40
CA ALA A 220 3.03 -22.92 -2.53
C ALA A 220 2.97 -24.44 -2.76
N GLN A 221 3.04 -25.26 -1.70
CA GLN A 221 3.02 -26.72 -1.76
C GLN A 221 1.82 -27.30 -2.53
N PRO A 222 0.57 -26.83 -2.36
CA PRO A 222 -0.57 -27.41 -3.07
C PRO A 222 -0.47 -27.32 -4.60
N SER A 223 0.20 -26.30 -5.13
CA SER A 223 0.45 -26.21 -6.57
C SER A 223 1.48 -27.24 -7.04
N LEU A 224 2.53 -27.48 -6.24
CA LEU A 224 3.54 -28.52 -6.53
C LEU A 224 2.93 -29.92 -6.49
N ASP A 225 2.06 -30.21 -5.51
CA ASP A 225 1.37 -31.50 -5.38
C ASP A 225 0.43 -31.77 -6.57
N ASN A 226 -0.12 -30.71 -7.17
CA ASN A 226 -0.90 -30.76 -8.40
C ASN A 226 -0.05 -30.75 -9.69
N GLY A 227 1.26 -30.97 -9.59
CA GLY A 227 2.18 -31.03 -10.72
C GLY A 227 2.46 -29.69 -11.40
N LYS A 228 2.10 -28.56 -10.79
CA LYS A 228 2.38 -27.22 -11.31
C LYS A 228 3.73 -26.71 -10.83
N LYS A 229 4.25 -25.72 -11.53
CA LYS A 229 5.44 -24.98 -11.14
C LYS A 229 5.05 -23.79 -10.25
N VAL A 230 5.93 -23.40 -9.33
CA VAL A 230 5.67 -22.32 -8.37
C VAL A 230 6.76 -21.26 -8.41
N CYS A 231 6.38 -20.00 -8.55
CA CYS A 231 7.25 -18.87 -8.26
C CYS A 231 6.86 -18.29 -6.88
N PHE A 232 7.73 -18.48 -5.89
CA PHE A 232 7.53 -18.04 -4.51
C PHE A 232 8.37 -16.78 -4.25
N ILE A 233 7.70 -15.64 -4.06
CA ILE A 233 8.33 -14.32 -3.94
C ILE A 233 8.11 -13.78 -2.54
N VAL A 234 9.19 -13.48 -1.83
CA VAL A 234 9.16 -12.78 -0.53
C VAL A 234 9.75 -11.39 -0.73
N ILE A 235 8.93 -10.36 -0.54
CA ILE A 235 9.37 -8.97 -0.59
C ILE A 235 9.57 -8.52 0.86
N ASP A 236 10.83 -8.33 1.25
CA ASP A 236 11.24 -7.99 2.61
C ASP A 236 10.56 -6.71 3.11
N CYS A 237 9.97 -6.77 4.30
CA CYS A 237 9.36 -5.63 5.00
C CYS A 237 8.14 -5.00 4.27
N MET A 238 7.50 -5.69 3.30
CA MET A 238 6.38 -5.13 2.55
C MET A 238 5.08 -5.19 3.35
N ARG A 239 4.45 -4.03 3.54
CA ARG A 239 3.24 -3.82 4.34
C ARG A 239 1.96 -4.16 3.58
N CYS A 240 0.88 -4.44 4.32
CA CYS A 240 -0.46 -4.70 3.77
C CYS A 240 -0.96 -3.55 2.88
N ASP A 241 -0.79 -2.31 3.29
CA ASP A 241 -1.22 -1.12 2.53
C ASP A 241 -0.47 -0.97 1.19
N GLN A 242 0.79 -1.39 1.13
CA GLN A 242 1.57 -1.44 -0.10
C GLN A 242 1.07 -2.56 -1.04
N PHE A 243 0.77 -3.76 -0.50
CA PHE A 243 0.14 -4.83 -1.26
C PHE A 243 -1.18 -4.39 -1.87
N LEU A 244 -2.08 -3.79 -1.08
CA LEU A 244 -3.36 -3.31 -1.58
C LEU A 244 -3.22 -2.17 -2.59
N SER A 245 -2.19 -1.33 -2.46
CA SER A 245 -1.94 -0.25 -3.44
C SER A 245 -1.53 -0.74 -4.82
N ILE A 246 -0.92 -1.93 -4.91
CA ILE A 246 -0.53 -2.57 -6.17
C ILE A 246 -1.54 -3.61 -6.65
N TYR A 247 -2.50 -4.00 -5.83
CA TYR A 247 -3.46 -5.06 -6.12
C TYR A 247 -4.21 -4.88 -7.44
N PRO A 248 -4.78 -3.68 -7.76
CA PRO A 248 -5.43 -3.46 -9.06
C PRO A 248 -4.51 -3.63 -10.27
N TYR A 249 -3.21 -3.37 -10.09
CA TYR A 249 -2.23 -3.62 -11.13
C TYR A 249 -1.97 -5.12 -11.31
N LEU A 250 -1.85 -5.87 -10.23
CA LEU A 250 -1.67 -7.31 -10.29
C LEU A 250 -2.89 -8.01 -10.91
N GLU A 251 -4.11 -7.56 -10.62
CA GLU A 251 -5.34 -8.06 -11.25
C GLU A 251 -5.39 -7.84 -12.77
N SER A 252 -4.66 -6.84 -13.29
CA SER A 252 -4.55 -6.65 -14.74
C SER A 252 -3.68 -7.71 -15.44
N LEU A 253 -2.88 -8.46 -14.70
CA LEU A 253 -1.96 -9.49 -15.19
C LEU A 253 -2.33 -10.91 -14.74
N PHE A 254 -2.98 -11.05 -13.58
CA PHE A 254 -3.23 -12.31 -12.91
C PHE A 254 -4.65 -12.37 -12.37
N GLN A 255 -5.19 -13.58 -12.27
CA GLN A 255 -6.27 -13.87 -11.34
C GLN A 255 -5.64 -13.95 -9.94
N VAL A 256 -6.08 -13.10 -9.01
CA VAL A 256 -5.46 -12.92 -7.69
C VAL A 256 -6.41 -13.37 -6.59
N GLU A 257 -5.93 -14.23 -5.70
CA GLU A 257 -6.58 -14.59 -4.44
C GLU A 257 -5.73 -14.07 -3.28
N MET A 258 -6.36 -13.41 -2.29
CA MET A 258 -5.66 -12.85 -1.15
C MET A 258 -5.98 -13.60 0.12
N PHE A 259 -4.93 -14.03 0.81
CA PHE A 259 -4.91 -14.62 2.15
C PHE A 259 -4.01 -13.78 3.04
N TYR A 260 -3.83 -14.18 4.28
CA TYR A 260 -2.86 -13.57 5.19
C TYR A 260 -2.15 -14.63 6.04
N HIS A 261 -1.04 -14.23 6.62
CA HIS A 261 -0.39 -14.96 7.71
C HIS A 261 -0.01 -14.00 8.83
N LEU A 262 0.15 -14.53 10.02
CA LEU A 262 0.70 -13.81 11.16
C LEU A 262 2.22 -13.96 11.17
N SER A 263 2.94 -12.85 11.03
CA SER A 263 4.40 -12.84 11.19
C SER A 263 4.80 -13.21 12.60
N LEU A 264 5.88 -13.99 12.73
CA LEU A 264 6.41 -14.39 14.04
C LEU A 264 6.96 -13.18 14.81
N LEU A 265 6.93 -13.30 16.13
CA LEU A 265 7.62 -12.37 17.02
C LEU A 265 9.05 -12.89 17.34
N PRO A 266 10.04 -12.01 17.35
CA PRO A 266 10.07 -10.63 16.86
C PRO A 266 9.74 -10.56 15.36
N THR A 267 9.01 -9.51 14.92
CA THR A 267 8.73 -9.25 13.51
C THR A 267 9.98 -8.75 12.78
N ALA A 268 10.94 -9.63 12.66
CA ALA A 268 12.26 -9.33 12.12
C ALA A 268 12.71 -10.41 11.14
N THR A 269 13.47 -10.00 10.14
CA THR A 269 13.91 -10.83 9.02
C THR A 269 14.57 -12.13 9.48
N SER A 270 15.43 -12.07 10.51
CA SER A 270 16.13 -13.24 11.06
C SER A 270 15.21 -14.29 11.68
N PHE A 271 14.04 -13.91 12.16
CA PHE A 271 13.05 -14.81 12.74
C PHE A 271 12.01 -15.23 11.69
N SER A 272 11.28 -14.29 11.13
CA SER A 272 10.13 -14.56 10.28
C SER A 272 10.51 -15.11 8.91
N ARG A 273 11.51 -14.54 8.21
CA ARG A 273 11.89 -15.01 6.86
C ARG A 273 12.59 -16.36 6.91
N ASN A 274 13.49 -16.58 7.86
CA ASN A 274 14.07 -17.88 8.06
C ASN A 274 13.02 -18.95 8.37
N ALA A 275 11.97 -18.60 9.15
CA ALA A 275 10.87 -19.52 9.42
C ALA A 275 10.04 -19.82 8.16
N ILE A 276 9.77 -18.84 7.28
CA ILE A 276 9.09 -19.04 5.99
C ILE A 276 9.88 -20.05 5.13
N PHE A 277 11.19 -19.88 5.01
CA PHE A 277 12.03 -20.72 4.15
C PHE A 277 12.35 -22.08 4.76
N SER A 278 12.43 -22.18 6.08
CA SER A 278 12.69 -23.46 6.75
C SER A 278 11.43 -24.27 7.03
N GLY A 279 10.26 -23.64 7.12
CA GLY A 279 9.04 -24.28 7.62
C GLY A 279 9.15 -24.74 9.07
N LEU A 280 9.97 -24.08 9.89
CA LEU A 280 10.24 -24.41 11.29
C LEU A 280 10.17 -23.15 12.14
N PHE A 281 9.82 -23.31 13.40
CA PHE A 281 9.94 -22.24 14.38
C PHE A 281 11.41 -21.97 14.74
N PRO A 282 11.76 -20.77 15.21
CA PRO A 282 13.14 -20.39 15.51
C PRO A 282 13.85 -21.34 16.51
N ASP A 283 13.16 -21.84 17.54
CA ASP A 283 13.70 -22.81 18.48
C ASP A 283 13.96 -24.19 17.85
N GLU A 284 13.11 -24.62 16.90
CA GLU A 284 13.28 -25.84 16.13
C GLU A 284 14.43 -25.73 15.14
N MET A 285 14.58 -24.55 14.51
CA MET A 285 15.69 -24.28 13.59
C MET A 285 17.05 -24.44 14.25
N ILE A 286 17.22 -23.89 15.45
CA ILE A 286 18.48 -24.01 16.20
C ILE A 286 18.80 -25.47 16.55
N LYS A 287 17.79 -26.26 16.89
CA LYS A 287 17.96 -27.69 17.17
C LYS A 287 18.33 -28.48 15.91
N LYS A 288 17.70 -28.14 14.78
CA LYS A 288 17.92 -28.86 13.51
C LYS A 288 19.22 -28.44 12.81
N TYR A 289 19.59 -27.17 12.91
CA TYR A 289 20.77 -26.60 12.25
C TYR A 289 21.79 -26.03 13.27
N PRO A 290 22.39 -26.86 14.14
CA PRO A 290 23.24 -26.39 15.24
C PRO A 290 24.48 -25.61 14.77
N LYS A 291 25.01 -25.89 13.57
CA LYS A 291 26.15 -25.17 12.98
C LYS A 291 25.80 -23.73 12.57
N GLN A 292 24.54 -23.42 12.43
CA GLN A 292 24.05 -22.10 12.01
C GLN A 292 23.53 -21.28 13.20
N ARG A 293 23.63 -21.84 14.44
CA ARG A 293 23.15 -21.21 15.67
C ARG A 293 23.72 -19.80 15.87
N ASP A 294 24.99 -19.61 15.60
CA ASP A 294 25.66 -18.33 15.79
C ASP A 294 25.18 -17.26 14.80
N SER A 295 24.60 -17.64 13.67
CA SER A 295 23.99 -16.72 12.73
C SER A 295 22.73 -16.03 13.28
N PHE A 296 22.08 -16.60 14.31
CA PHE A 296 20.97 -15.96 15.02
C PHE A 296 21.43 -14.93 16.07
N LEU A 297 22.70 -14.99 16.49
CA LEU A 297 23.20 -14.18 17.60
C LEU A 297 23.92 -12.89 17.19
N HIS A 298 24.44 -12.83 15.98
CA HIS A 298 25.36 -11.75 15.58
C HIS A 298 25.07 -11.23 14.19
N ASN A 299 24.71 -9.94 14.14
CA ASN A 299 24.69 -9.09 12.95
C ASN A 299 23.60 -9.33 11.90
N GLU A 300 22.68 -8.39 11.77
CA GLU A 300 21.63 -8.39 10.75
C GLU A 300 22.18 -8.59 9.33
N ASN A 301 23.38 -8.13 9.02
CA ASN A 301 24.03 -8.24 7.71
C ASN A 301 24.46 -9.67 7.29
N GLY A 302 24.39 -10.66 8.18
CA GLY A 302 24.79 -12.05 7.89
C GLY A 302 23.72 -13.11 8.19
N LEU A 303 22.60 -12.71 8.74
CA LEU A 303 21.63 -13.61 9.39
C LEU A 303 20.85 -14.51 8.43
N ASN A 304 20.77 -14.18 7.14
CA ASN A 304 19.89 -14.86 6.18
C ASN A 304 20.64 -15.44 4.98
N LYS A 305 21.83 -15.97 5.20
CA LYS A 305 22.64 -16.57 4.13
C LYS A 305 22.28 -18.02 3.81
N TYR A 306 21.49 -18.67 4.65
CA TYR A 306 21.14 -20.10 4.50
C TYR A 306 19.71 -20.33 3.99
N GLU A 307 19.03 -19.30 3.50
CA GLU A 307 17.63 -19.40 3.04
C GLU A 307 17.43 -20.43 1.92
N GLU A 308 18.37 -20.54 0.99
CA GLU A 308 18.35 -21.56 -0.06
C GLU A 308 18.44 -22.99 0.51
N GLU A 309 19.32 -23.19 1.48
CA GLU A 309 19.49 -24.48 2.17
C GLU A 309 18.22 -24.87 2.95
N TYR A 310 17.64 -23.91 3.66
CA TYR A 310 16.40 -24.08 4.40
C TYR A 310 15.23 -24.44 3.48
N LEU A 311 15.08 -23.73 2.36
CA LEU A 311 14.03 -24.01 1.39
C LEU A 311 14.15 -25.41 0.78
N ASN A 312 15.37 -25.79 0.37
CA ASN A 312 15.62 -27.12 -0.19
C ASN A 312 15.30 -28.24 0.82
N ASP A 313 15.67 -28.04 2.11
CA ASP A 313 15.32 -28.99 3.16
C ASP A 313 13.80 -29.02 3.43
N GLN A 314 13.13 -27.86 3.44
CA GLN A 314 11.68 -27.80 3.59
C GLN A 314 10.95 -28.56 2.48
N ILE A 315 11.30 -28.30 1.21
CA ILE A 315 10.69 -28.95 0.04
C ILE A 315 10.88 -30.49 0.11
N LYS A 316 12.06 -30.96 0.52
CA LYS A 316 12.31 -32.38 0.74
C LYS A 316 11.44 -32.96 1.85
N ARG A 317 11.31 -32.29 2.99
CA ARG A 317 10.46 -32.74 4.10
C ARG A 317 8.98 -32.76 3.73
N LEU A 318 8.55 -31.96 2.77
CA LEU A 318 7.21 -31.93 2.22
C LEU A 318 6.99 -32.99 1.11
N GLY A 319 7.96 -33.91 0.88
CA GLY A 319 7.81 -35.04 -0.04
C GLY A 319 8.22 -34.73 -1.50
N ASN A 320 8.77 -33.56 -1.79
CA ASN A 320 9.13 -33.10 -3.14
C ASN A 320 10.65 -33.23 -3.41
N ASN A 321 11.23 -34.41 -3.23
CA ASN A 321 12.68 -34.65 -3.33
C ASN A 321 13.25 -34.45 -4.75
N ASP A 322 12.44 -34.61 -5.79
CA ASP A 322 12.80 -34.55 -7.21
C ASP A 322 12.70 -33.14 -7.82
N LYS A 323 12.15 -32.18 -7.09
CA LYS A 323 11.89 -30.83 -7.61
C LYS A 323 13.19 -30.03 -7.78
N LYS A 324 13.31 -29.40 -8.96
CA LYS A 324 14.42 -28.50 -9.29
C LYS A 324 14.11 -27.11 -8.77
N VAL A 325 14.86 -26.68 -7.75
CA VAL A 325 14.72 -25.36 -7.12
C VAL A 325 15.73 -24.38 -7.70
N HIS A 326 15.33 -23.15 -7.90
CA HIS A 326 16.21 -22.00 -8.13
C HIS A 326 15.89 -20.94 -7.08
N TYR A 327 16.86 -20.61 -6.24
CA TYR A 327 16.76 -19.54 -5.26
C TYR A 327 17.56 -18.34 -5.74
N HIS A 328 17.01 -17.13 -5.62
CA HIS A 328 17.70 -15.90 -5.94
C HIS A 328 17.32 -14.78 -4.96
N LYS A 329 18.34 -14.06 -4.48
CA LYS A 329 18.17 -12.93 -3.57
C LYS A 329 18.68 -11.66 -4.20
N ILE A 330 17.86 -10.61 -4.22
CA ILE A 330 18.14 -9.35 -4.91
C ILE A 330 18.28 -8.23 -3.87
N TRP A 331 19.49 -7.68 -3.79
CA TRP A 331 19.84 -6.55 -2.96
C TRP A 331 19.92 -5.25 -3.74
N ALA A 332 20.38 -5.31 -4.99
CA ALA A 332 20.70 -4.14 -5.80
C ALA A 332 19.91 -4.10 -7.11
N LEU A 333 19.70 -2.90 -7.63
CA LEU A 333 19.00 -2.67 -8.90
C LEU A 333 19.59 -3.49 -10.05
N GLU A 334 20.92 -3.52 -10.16
CA GLU A 334 21.59 -4.24 -11.26
C GLU A 334 21.44 -5.77 -11.18
N GLU A 335 21.28 -6.32 -9.97
CA GLU A 335 20.97 -7.73 -9.80
C GLU A 335 19.54 -8.03 -10.29
N GLY A 336 18.58 -7.17 -9.94
CA GLY A 336 17.21 -7.27 -10.41
C GLY A 336 17.11 -7.19 -11.94
N LYS A 337 17.79 -6.25 -12.57
CA LYS A 337 17.86 -6.14 -14.03
C LYS A 337 18.50 -7.39 -14.68
N ARG A 338 19.54 -7.94 -14.08
CA ARG A 338 20.17 -9.19 -14.57
C ARG A 338 19.25 -10.38 -14.43
N PHE A 339 18.54 -10.48 -13.31
CA PHE A 339 17.56 -11.53 -13.07
C PHE A 339 16.42 -11.46 -14.09
N SER A 340 15.82 -10.27 -14.29
CA SER A 340 14.75 -10.05 -15.27
C SER A 340 15.15 -10.48 -16.68
N LYS A 341 16.35 -10.11 -17.14
CA LYS A 341 16.87 -10.53 -18.45
C LYS A 341 17.06 -12.05 -18.59
N LYS A 342 17.27 -12.76 -17.48
CA LYS A 342 17.55 -14.21 -17.44
C LYS A 342 16.33 -15.03 -16.98
N ILE A 343 15.20 -14.43 -16.69
CA ILE A 343 14.03 -15.12 -16.11
C ILE A 343 13.60 -16.32 -16.95
N ASN A 344 13.66 -16.23 -18.28
CA ASN A 344 13.32 -17.32 -19.19
C ASN A 344 14.19 -18.57 -18.99
N ASN A 345 15.45 -18.44 -18.56
CA ASN A 345 16.33 -19.55 -18.29
C ASN A 345 15.94 -20.32 -17.01
N TYR A 346 15.14 -19.69 -16.14
CA TYR A 346 14.69 -20.31 -14.89
C TYR A 346 13.31 -20.96 -15.02
N LEU A 347 12.58 -20.71 -16.12
CA LEU A 347 11.25 -21.29 -16.35
C LEU A 347 11.26 -22.82 -16.51
N GLU A 348 12.41 -23.45 -16.70
CA GLU A 348 12.57 -24.91 -16.68
C GLU A 348 12.50 -25.52 -15.27
N LYS A 349 12.74 -24.72 -14.22
CA LYS A 349 12.69 -25.15 -12.81
C LYS A 349 11.26 -25.42 -12.36
N ASP A 350 11.11 -26.23 -11.32
CA ASP A 350 9.81 -26.50 -10.68
C ASP A 350 9.46 -25.44 -9.66
N VAL A 351 10.47 -24.92 -8.96
CA VAL A 351 10.34 -23.84 -7.97
C VAL A 351 11.34 -22.72 -8.27
N ILE A 352 10.85 -21.50 -8.38
CA ILE A 352 11.65 -20.29 -8.36
C ILE A 352 11.34 -19.58 -7.05
N ALA A 353 12.34 -19.41 -6.18
CA ALA A 353 12.21 -18.62 -4.96
C ALA A 353 12.97 -17.32 -5.10
N LEU A 354 12.28 -16.20 -4.94
CA LEU A 354 12.84 -14.87 -5.10
C LEU A 354 12.68 -14.06 -3.82
N VAL A 355 13.79 -13.55 -3.30
CA VAL A 355 13.80 -12.60 -2.18
C VAL A 355 14.17 -11.21 -2.70
N ILE A 356 13.38 -10.19 -2.33
CA ILE A 356 13.56 -8.82 -2.80
C ILE A 356 13.67 -7.89 -1.59
N ASN A 357 14.82 -7.27 -1.38
CA ASN A 357 15.11 -6.43 -0.22
C ASN A 357 14.82 -4.93 -0.43
N PHE A 358 14.25 -4.54 -1.58
CA PHE A 358 14.05 -3.14 -1.95
C PHE A 358 13.20 -2.35 -0.95
N VAL A 359 12.11 -2.93 -0.45
CA VAL A 359 11.17 -2.22 0.44
C VAL A 359 11.78 -2.03 1.82
N ASP A 360 12.51 -3.03 2.34
CA ASP A 360 13.26 -2.92 3.60
C ASP A 360 14.35 -1.84 3.52
N MET A 361 15.12 -1.82 2.43
CA MET A 361 16.11 -0.76 2.19
C MET A 361 15.47 0.63 2.18
N LEU A 362 14.29 0.80 1.56
CA LEU A 362 13.56 2.07 1.58
C LEU A 362 13.14 2.45 3.01
N ALA A 363 12.66 1.50 3.82
CA ALA A 363 12.29 1.75 5.22
C ALA A 363 13.49 2.27 6.02
N HIS A 364 14.62 1.56 5.95
CA HIS A 364 15.82 1.89 6.70
C HIS A 364 16.53 3.17 6.24
N ASP A 365 16.49 3.49 4.96
CA ASP A 365 17.22 4.62 4.37
C ASP A 365 16.36 5.88 4.21
N SER A 366 15.04 5.77 4.28
CA SER A 366 14.12 6.92 4.22
C SER A 366 14.41 8.00 5.26
N SER A 367 14.92 7.62 6.44
CA SER A 367 15.29 8.56 7.50
C SER A 367 16.74 9.08 7.41
N LYS A 368 17.57 8.50 6.53
CA LYS A 368 19.02 8.81 6.45
C LYS A 368 19.37 9.66 5.22
N ILE A 369 18.64 9.51 4.12
CA ILE A 369 18.94 10.14 2.83
C ILE A 369 17.90 11.23 2.58
N ASP A 370 18.32 12.49 2.42
CA ASP A 370 17.41 13.63 2.34
C ASP A 370 16.43 13.54 1.16
N VAL A 371 16.87 13.09 -0.01
CA VAL A 371 15.99 12.86 -1.17
C VAL A 371 14.90 11.82 -0.86
N LEU A 372 15.22 10.77 -0.10
CA LEU A 372 14.23 9.77 0.30
C LEU A 372 13.26 10.32 1.35
N LYS A 373 13.68 11.24 2.22
CA LYS A 373 12.77 11.93 3.14
C LYS A 373 11.73 12.76 2.42
N GLU A 374 12.10 13.40 1.30
CA GLU A 374 11.16 14.16 0.46
C GLU A 374 10.20 13.24 -0.29
N LEU A 375 10.67 12.09 -0.78
CA LEU A 375 9.84 11.12 -1.51
C LEU A 375 8.93 10.30 -0.58
N ILE A 376 9.36 10.07 0.66
CA ILE A 376 8.67 9.22 1.65
C ILE A 376 8.49 10.02 2.96
N PRO A 377 7.77 11.13 2.94
CA PRO A 377 7.55 11.94 4.14
C PRO A 377 6.60 11.24 5.13
N ASP A 378 5.76 10.36 4.61
CA ASP A 378 4.70 9.66 5.33
C ASP A 378 4.38 8.30 4.69
N GLU A 379 3.36 7.61 5.20
CA GLU A 379 2.91 6.33 4.69
C GLU A 379 2.33 6.42 3.27
N SER A 380 1.69 7.54 2.91
CA SER A 380 1.19 7.78 1.55
C SER A 380 2.34 7.85 0.54
N GLY A 381 3.39 8.61 0.84
CA GLY A 381 4.62 8.67 0.04
C GLY A 381 5.28 7.30 -0.10
N TYR A 382 5.31 6.52 0.98
CA TYR A 382 5.86 5.17 0.98
C TYR A 382 5.05 4.22 0.07
N ARG A 383 3.72 4.20 0.17
CA ARG A 383 2.85 3.44 -0.73
C ARG A 383 3.03 3.82 -2.20
N LYS A 384 3.06 5.13 -2.49
CA LYS A 384 3.25 5.66 -3.87
C LYS A 384 4.59 5.24 -4.46
N THR A 385 5.66 5.29 -3.65
CA THR A 385 7.01 4.88 -4.08
C THR A 385 7.07 3.39 -4.40
N VAL A 386 6.55 2.52 -3.54
CA VAL A 386 6.50 1.07 -3.78
C VAL A 386 5.63 0.75 -4.99
N ARG A 387 4.46 1.38 -5.13
CA ARG A 387 3.59 1.20 -6.30
C ARG A 387 4.28 1.60 -7.60
N SER A 388 4.99 2.73 -7.60
CA SER A 388 5.75 3.19 -8.77
C SER A 388 6.87 2.21 -9.12
N TRP A 389 7.58 1.70 -8.12
CA TRP A 389 8.63 0.73 -8.32
C TRP A 389 8.09 -0.57 -8.94
N VAL A 390 7.01 -1.14 -8.42
CA VAL A 390 6.41 -2.37 -8.98
C VAL A 390 6.03 -2.18 -10.45
N LYS A 391 5.45 -1.02 -10.81
CA LYS A 391 4.98 -0.75 -12.19
C LYS A 391 6.09 -0.42 -13.19
N ASN A 392 7.22 0.15 -12.75
CA ASN A 392 8.18 0.79 -13.62
C ASN A 392 9.60 0.21 -13.50
N SER A 393 9.80 -0.87 -12.73
CA SER A 393 11.11 -1.50 -12.54
C SER A 393 11.22 -2.84 -13.28
N TRP A 394 12.40 -3.44 -13.18
CA TRP A 394 12.68 -4.81 -13.62
C TRP A 394 11.69 -5.86 -13.07
N PHE A 395 11.08 -5.58 -11.91
CA PHE A 395 10.11 -6.49 -11.30
C PHE A 395 8.82 -6.57 -12.12
N ASN A 396 8.41 -5.47 -12.76
CA ASN A 396 7.32 -5.48 -13.71
C ASN A 396 7.56 -6.46 -14.88
N ASP A 397 8.77 -6.47 -15.42
CA ASP A 397 9.11 -7.38 -16.53
C ASP A 397 9.05 -8.84 -16.07
N VAL A 398 9.53 -9.13 -14.85
CA VAL A 398 9.39 -10.46 -14.23
C VAL A 398 7.93 -10.87 -14.08
N LEU A 399 7.08 -9.98 -13.55
CA LEU A 399 5.63 -10.25 -13.39
C LEU A 399 4.95 -10.54 -14.75
N LYS A 400 5.28 -9.78 -15.80
CA LYS A 400 4.74 -10.00 -17.15
C LYS A 400 5.14 -11.36 -17.72
N VAL A 401 6.40 -11.77 -17.55
CA VAL A 401 6.86 -13.10 -17.99
C VAL A 401 6.14 -14.20 -17.20
N LEU A 402 6.03 -14.06 -15.89
CA LEU A 402 5.34 -15.03 -15.05
C LEU A 402 3.84 -15.14 -15.36
N SER A 403 3.18 -14.03 -15.68
CA SER A 403 1.75 -14.02 -16.05
C SER A 403 1.45 -14.79 -17.35
N GLN A 404 2.46 -14.94 -18.21
CA GLN A 404 2.35 -15.68 -19.48
C GLN A 404 2.93 -17.10 -19.38
N SER A 405 3.43 -17.49 -18.22
CA SER A 405 4.05 -18.79 -17.97
C SER A 405 3.09 -19.76 -17.29
N ASN A 406 3.51 -21.05 -17.19
CA ASN A 406 2.76 -22.09 -16.46
C ASN A 406 3.13 -22.11 -14.95
N PHE A 407 3.43 -20.96 -14.37
CA PHE A 407 3.73 -20.85 -12.95
C PHE A 407 2.51 -20.35 -12.17
N ASP A 408 2.20 -21.03 -11.06
CA ASP A 408 1.43 -20.40 -9.99
C ASP A 408 2.39 -19.48 -9.21
N VAL A 409 2.01 -18.23 -9.00
CA VAL A 409 2.86 -17.25 -8.34
C VAL A 409 2.31 -16.97 -6.95
N VAL A 410 3.17 -17.04 -5.94
CA VAL A 410 2.83 -16.69 -4.56
C VAL A 410 3.72 -15.52 -4.15
N ILE A 411 3.11 -14.39 -3.79
CA ILE A 411 3.83 -13.22 -3.26
C ILE A 411 3.42 -12.97 -1.82
N THR A 412 4.39 -12.75 -0.95
CA THR A 412 4.20 -12.38 0.46
C THR A 412 5.36 -11.53 0.96
N SER A 413 5.31 -11.17 2.23
CA SER A 413 6.43 -10.60 3.00
C SER A 413 6.69 -11.43 4.24
N ASP A 414 7.83 -11.25 4.86
CA ASP A 414 8.19 -11.87 6.14
C ASP A 414 7.64 -11.08 7.34
N HIS A 415 7.62 -9.76 7.25
CA HIS A 415 7.02 -8.83 8.20
C HIS A 415 6.73 -7.49 7.49
N GLY A 416 6.04 -6.58 8.17
CA GLY A 416 5.93 -5.20 7.74
C GLY A 416 6.74 -4.26 8.64
N SER A 417 6.38 -2.98 8.60
CA SER A 417 7.00 -1.93 9.42
C SER A 417 5.99 -0.90 9.88
N ILE A 418 6.28 -0.23 10.98
CA ILE A 418 5.46 0.86 11.53
C ILE A 418 6.30 2.13 11.68
N LYS A 419 5.68 3.30 11.49
CA LYS A 419 6.30 4.58 11.74
C LYS A 419 6.37 4.84 13.25
N VAL A 420 7.57 4.91 13.83
CA VAL A 420 7.76 5.00 15.28
C VAL A 420 7.88 6.43 15.78
N ASN A 421 7.26 6.71 16.93
CA ASN A 421 7.22 8.06 17.51
C ASN A 421 7.55 8.10 19.01
N LYS A 422 7.37 7.01 19.76
CA LYS A 422 7.49 7.00 21.22
C LYS A 422 8.71 6.22 21.69
N GLU A 423 9.68 6.93 22.25
CA GLU A 423 10.85 6.31 22.83
C GLU A 423 10.57 5.59 24.16
N ILE A 424 11.21 4.45 24.35
CA ILE A 424 11.24 3.70 25.60
C ILE A 424 12.69 3.45 26.01
N MET A 425 13.05 3.90 27.20
CA MET A 425 14.37 3.61 27.75
C MET A 425 14.42 2.17 28.26
N VAL A 426 15.43 1.42 27.84
CA VAL A 426 15.65 0.05 28.27
C VAL A 426 17.04 -0.10 28.89
N SER A 427 17.11 -0.92 29.93
CA SER A 427 18.36 -1.38 30.48
C SER A 427 18.68 -2.76 29.93
N ALA A 428 19.86 -2.92 29.37
CA ALA A 428 20.31 -4.17 28.79
C ALA A 428 21.82 -4.33 28.99
N ASP A 429 22.28 -5.58 29.05
CA ASP A 429 23.68 -5.90 29.03
C ASP A 429 24.32 -5.56 27.67
N LYS A 430 25.64 -5.46 27.60
CA LYS A 430 26.39 -5.10 26.40
C LYS A 430 26.17 -6.09 25.23
N ASP A 431 25.80 -7.33 25.54
CA ASP A 431 25.60 -8.41 24.58
C ASP A 431 24.13 -8.52 24.10
N ALA A 432 23.29 -7.54 24.41
CA ALA A 432 21.91 -7.52 23.92
C ALA A 432 21.85 -7.17 22.42
N SER A 433 20.83 -7.69 21.73
CA SER A 433 20.62 -7.45 20.31
C SER A 433 20.47 -5.96 19.96
N ASP A 434 20.83 -5.58 18.73
CA ASP A 434 20.77 -4.20 18.23
C ASP A 434 19.37 -3.76 17.76
N GLY A 435 18.38 -4.66 17.66
CA GLY A 435 17.04 -4.37 17.16
C GLY A 435 16.40 -3.13 17.80
N VAL A 436 15.76 -2.29 17.00
CA VAL A 436 15.18 -1.02 17.48
C VAL A 436 13.85 -1.24 18.19
N ARG A 437 13.07 -2.22 17.76
CA ARG A 437 11.74 -2.52 18.33
C ARG A 437 11.71 -3.84 19.11
N TYR A 438 12.80 -4.60 19.09
CA TYR A 438 12.96 -5.80 19.89
C TYR A 438 14.35 -5.85 20.54
N LYS A 439 14.44 -6.51 21.65
CA LYS A 439 15.70 -6.83 22.32
C LYS A 439 15.64 -8.26 22.82
N TYR A 440 16.73 -8.98 22.68
CA TYR A 440 16.93 -10.24 23.35
C TYR A 440 18.31 -10.28 24.02
N GLY A 441 18.41 -10.97 25.12
CA GLY A 441 19.62 -11.01 25.92
C GLY A 441 19.36 -11.47 27.33
N ARG A 442 20.36 -11.30 28.22
CA ARG A 442 20.24 -11.65 29.63
C ARG A 442 19.70 -10.47 30.42
N ASN A 443 18.84 -10.77 31.40
CA ASN A 443 18.37 -9.80 32.40
C ASN A 443 17.75 -8.52 31.84
N LEU A 444 17.19 -8.55 30.64
CA LEU A 444 16.50 -7.40 30.05
C LEU A 444 15.30 -7.02 30.91
N ASN A 445 15.12 -5.73 31.15
CA ASN A 445 14.00 -5.27 31.95
C ASN A 445 13.44 -3.92 31.44
N SER A 446 12.13 -3.80 31.52
CA SER A 446 11.40 -2.55 31.32
C SER A 446 10.13 -2.58 32.18
N LYS A 447 9.80 -1.42 32.77
CA LYS A 447 8.51 -1.22 33.52
C LYS A 447 7.47 -0.53 32.64
N ASN A 448 7.78 -0.25 31.39
CA ASN A 448 6.87 0.47 30.49
C ASN A 448 5.75 -0.46 30.00
N LYS A 449 4.51 -0.01 30.08
CA LYS A 449 3.31 -0.76 29.65
C LYS A 449 3.29 -1.04 28.13
N ASN A 450 4.03 -0.28 27.34
CA ASN A 450 4.18 -0.48 25.89
C ASN A 450 5.31 -1.47 25.54
N VAL A 451 5.72 -2.30 26.49
CA VAL A 451 6.70 -3.37 26.30
C VAL A 451 6.07 -4.69 26.69
N MET A 452 6.07 -5.65 25.80
CA MET A 452 5.82 -7.04 26.12
C MET A 452 7.14 -7.69 26.52
N LYS A 453 7.17 -8.31 27.71
CA LYS A 453 8.34 -9.02 28.22
C LYS A 453 8.10 -10.52 28.18
N ILE A 454 8.93 -11.24 27.46
CA ILE A 454 8.90 -12.70 27.35
C ILE A 454 10.00 -13.30 28.23
N ASN A 455 9.61 -13.79 29.41
CA ASN A 455 10.54 -14.41 30.36
C ASN A 455 10.75 -15.90 30.10
N ASN A 456 9.78 -16.56 29.44
CA ASN A 456 9.84 -17.98 29.07
C ASN A 456 9.79 -18.12 27.54
N PRO A 457 10.93 -17.90 26.84
CA PRO A 457 10.93 -17.88 25.37
C PRO A 457 10.49 -19.19 24.73
N GLU A 458 10.65 -20.34 25.41
CA GLU A 458 10.23 -21.66 24.91
C GLU A 458 8.73 -21.73 24.62
N ASN A 459 7.90 -21.10 25.45
CA ASN A 459 6.46 -21.03 25.25
C ASN A 459 6.09 -20.27 23.98
N PHE A 460 6.99 -19.40 23.51
CA PHE A 460 6.85 -18.55 22.33
C PHE A 460 7.60 -19.08 21.12
N LYS A 461 8.08 -20.34 21.17
CA LYS A 461 8.91 -20.97 20.13
C LYS A 461 10.16 -20.17 19.78
N LEU A 462 10.70 -19.45 20.75
CA LEU A 462 11.89 -18.62 20.62
C LEU A 462 13.13 -19.32 21.18
N PRO A 463 14.31 -19.08 20.59
CA PRO A 463 15.55 -19.66 21.05
C PRO A 463 16.02 -19.06 22.37
N ILE A 464 16.72 -19.91 23.15
CA ILE A 464 17.39 -19.54 24.40
C ILE A 464 18.89 -19.74 24.24
N PHE A 465 19.67 -18.69 24.55
CA PHE A 465 21.13 -18.70 24.43
C PHE A 465 21.86 -18.64 25.78
N GLY A 466 21.21 -19.03 26.85
CA GLY A 466 21.80 -19.10 28.17
C GLY A 466 20.81 -18.87 29.31
N PRO A 467 21.25 -18.90 30.56
CA PRO A 467 20.40 -18.68 31.72
C PRO A 467 19.92 -17.23 31.78
N GLN A 468 18.70 -17.01 32.28
CA GLN A 468 18.06 -15.71 32.44
C GLN A 468 17.88 -14.93 31.10
N PHE A 469 17.80 -15.68 29.98
CA PHE A 469 17.62 -15.11 28.66
C PHE A 469 16.15 -14.77 28.43
N ASN A 470 15.88 -13.54 28.02
CA ASN A 470 14.53 -13.07 27.79
C ASN A 470 14.45 -12.11 26.59
N TYR A 471 13.23 -11.77 26.18
CA TYR A 471 12.95 -10.86 25.08
C TYR A 471 12.13 -9.68 25.56
N LEU A 472 12.37 -8.51 24.98
CA LEU A 472 11.52 -7.34 25.09
C LEU A 472 11.05 -6.97 23.69
N LEU A 473 9.73 -6.76 23.52
CA LEU A 473 9.12 -6.36 22.28
C LEU A 473 8.39 -5.03 22.48
N ALA A 474 8.66 -4.05 21.62
CA ALA A 474 7.94 -2.78 21.64
C ALA A 474 6.55 -2.95 21.04
N LYS A 475 5.55 -2.40 21.72
CA LYS A 475 4.14 -2.36 21.26
C LYS A 475 3.84 -1.03 20.57
N ASN A 476 2.86 -1.04 19.64
CA ASN A 476 2.39 0.17 18.96
C ASN A 476 3.52 0.88 18.22
N ASP A 477 3.54 2.21 18.24
CA ASP A 477 4.53 3.10 17.63
C ASP A 477 5.78 3.35 18.49
N SER A 478 6.06 2.46 19.47
CA SER A 478 7.18 2.63 20.40
C SER A 478 8.48 2.02 19.87
N TYR A 479 9.62 2.55 20.32
CA TYR A 479 10.96 2.04 20.01
C TYR A 479 11.91 2.15 21.19
N PHE A 480 12.98 1.36 21.20
CA PHE A 480 13.92 1.27 22.30
C PHE A 480 15.12 2.17 22.12
N LEU A 481 15.50 2.86 23.20
CA LEU A 481 16.74 3.61 23.31
C LEU A 481 17.52 3.20 24.56
N TYR A 482 18.85 3.26 24.46
CA TYR A 482 19.72 3.14 25.62
C TYR A 482 19.98 4.53 26.25
N PRO A 483 19.97 4.67 27.58
CA PRO A 483 20.14 5.97 28.23
C PRO A 483 21.39 6.72 27.79
N ASN A 484 22.50 6.00 27.60
CA ASN A 484 23.79 6.60 27.24
C ASN A 484 23.87 7.12 25.80
N ALA A 485 22.91 6.79 24.96
CA ALA A 485 22.91 7.14 23.54
C ALA A 485 21.60 7.82 23.07
N ALA A 486 20.68 8.12 24.00
CA ALA A 486 19.33 8.58 23.72
C ALA A 486 19.29 9.80 22.79
N ASN A 487 20.00 10.87 23.11
CA ASN A 487 19.99 12.12 22.33
C ASN A 487 20.51 11.94 20.89
N ARG A 488 21.48 11.05 20.67
CA ARG A 488 22.05 10.80 19.34
C ARG A 488 21.10 10.01 18.44
N TYR A 489 20.38 9.03 18.99
CA TYR A 489 19.54 8.12 18.22
C TYR A 489 18.08 8.58 18.14
N LYS A 490 17.59 9.37 19.09
CA LYS A 490 16.21 9.89 19.09
C LYS A 490 15.88 10.61 17.78
N ASN A 491 16.67 11.61 17.40
CA ASN A 491 16.43 12.39 16.16
C ASN A 491 16.53 11.56 14.87
N LYS A 492 17.26 10.43 14.93
CA LYS A 492 17.44 9.55 13.79
C LYS A 492 16.31 8.53 13.64
N LEU A 493 15.73 8.08 14.75
CA LEU A 493 14.74 7.01 14.79
C LEU A 493 13.31 7.55 14.82
N GLN A 494 13.06 8.68 15.47
CA GLN A 494 11.75 9.29 15.53
C GLN A 494 11.22 9.60 14.12
N ASN A 495 9.96 9.23 13.86
CA ASN A 495 9.31 9.33 12.55
C ASN A 495 9.92 8.45 11.44
N SER A 496 10.77 7.47 11.78
CA SER A 496 11.26 6.48 10.82
C SER A 496 10.40 5.22 10.81
N PHE A 497 10.48 4.46 9.71
CA PHE A 497 9.85 3.14 9.63
C PHE A 497 10.76 2.11 10.27
N GLN A 498 10.23 1.34 11.21
CA GLN A 498 10.95 0.33 11.98
C GLN A 498 10.10 -0.94 12.11
N HIS A 499 10.75 -2.06 12.39
CA HIS A 499 10.12 -3.37 12.56
C HIS A 499 10.74 -4.14 13.75
N GLY A 500 10.13 -5.25 14.13
CA GLY A 500 10.60 -6.11 15.23
C GLY A 500 9.68 -6.15 16.44
N GLY A 501 8.62 -5.35 16.47
CA GLY A 501 7.68 -5.24 17.58
C GLY A 501 6.29 -5.81 17.26
N ILE A 502 5.28 -5.25 17.93
CA ILE A 502 3.89 -5.69 17.85
C ILE A 502 3.04 -4.54 17.32
N SER A 503 2.56 -4.68 16.10
CA SER A 503 1.55 -3.83 15.48
C SER A 503 0.81 -4.59 14.37
N LEU A 504 -0.34 -4.08 13.94
CA LEU A 504 -1.09 -4.62 12.81
C LEU A 504 -0.24 -4.64 11.54
N GLU A 505 0.48 -3.55 11.29
CA GLU A 505 1.33 -3.33 10.11
C GLU A 505 2.52 -4.29 10.05
N GLU A 506 3.09 -4.68 11.20
CA GLU A 506 4.24 -5.58 11.28
C GLU A 506 3.83 -7.05 11.21
N MET A 507 2.65 -7.41 11.75
CA MET A 507 2.28 -8.80 12.00
C MET A 507 1.29 -9.38 10.99
N LEU A 508 0.32 -8.60 10.50
CA LEU A 508 -0.71 -9.08 9.59
C LEU A 508 -0.26 -8.89 8.13
N ILE A 509 0.26 -9.96 7.55
CA ILE A 509 0.95 -9.92 6.26
C ILE A 509 0.11 -10.62 5.19
N PRO A 510 -0.18 -9.94 4.06
CA PRO A 510 -0.87 -10.55 2.93
C PRO A 510 -0.08 -11.70 2.29
N VAL A 511 -0.81 -12.70 1.79
CA VAL A 511 -0.30 -13.71 0.87
C VAL A 511 -1.16 -13.68 -0.39
N LEU A 512 -0.59 -13.31 -1.50
CA LEU A 512 -1.26 -13.28 -2.78
C LEU A 512 -0.94 -14.54 -3.57
N LYS A 513 -1.97 -15.34 -3.91
CA LYS A 513 -1.85 -16.46 -4.85
C LYS A 513 -2.37 -15.99 -6.20
N MET A 514 -1.57 -16.17 -7.21
CA MET A 514 -1.80 -15.57 -8.51
C MET A 514 -1.60 -16.58 -9.64
N LYS A 515 -2.51 -16.56 -10.60
CA LYS A 515 -2.43 -17.35 -11.84
C LYS A 515 -2.53 -16.40 -13.03
N GLY A 516 -1.67 -16.58 -14.02
CA GLY A 516 -1.71 -15.77 -15.24
C GLY A 516 -3.10 -15.83 -15.89
N ILE A 517 -3.58 -14.68 -16.35
CA ILE A 517 -4.81 -14.62 -17.14
C ILE A 517 -4.46 -15.10 -18.55
N SER A 518 -4.90 -16.32 -18.91
CA SER A 518 -4.78 -16.82 -20.28
C SER A 518 -5.51 -15.86 -21.21
N LYS A 519 -4.81 -15.22 -22.13
CA LYS A 519 -5.42 -14.48 -23.23
C LYS A 519 -5.97 -15.43 -24.27
#